data_1a7b575c3ea301fbaebd8826b9c7aa2d
#
_entry.id   1a7b575c3ea301fbaebd8826b9c7aa2d
#
_cell.length_a   1.000
_cell.length_b   1.000
_cell.length_c   1.000
_cell.angle_alpha   90.00
_cell.angle_beta   90.00
_cell.angle_gamma   90.00
#
_symmetry.space_group_name_H-M   'P 1'
#
loop_
_entity.id
_entity.type
_entity.pdbx_description
1 polymer ?
#
loop_
_entity_poly.entity_id
_entity_poly.type
_entity_poly.pdbx_seq_one_letter_code
_entity_poly.pdbx_strand_id
1 'polypeptide(L)'
;MKVAVLGGGLVGGVIARDLARDGEFEVTVADVSEATLARLGGVAGITPVPADLSDAATIRRVVARHDLVVGAVPGHMGFATLREVIGAGKPVVDISFFPEDALVLDALAREREVCAVVDCGVAPGCSNLILGRMESELEPVERFVCYVGGLPVERTWPWEYKAPFSPADVIEEYTRPARYVANGALVTMPALSEPELVEFPGVGTLEAFNTDGLRSL
;
A
#
# COMPACT_ATOMS: atom_id res chain seq x y z
N MET A 1 4.93 -9.43 20.15
CA MET A 1 5.27 -9.89 18.78
C MET A 1 6.23 -8.89 18.17
N LYS A 2 7.26 -9.36 17.43
CA LYS A 2 8.26 -8.50 16.77
C LYS A 2 7.85 -8.20 15.34
N VAL A 3 7.73 -6.91 15.02
CA VAL A 3 7.29 -6.45 13.69
C VAL A 3 8.40 -5.63 13.03
N ALA A 4 8.75 -5.95 11.79
CA ALA A 4 9.62 -5.13 10.96
C ALA A 4 8.78 -4.28 10.00
N VAL A 5 8.94 -2.97 10.03
CA VAL A 5 8.38 -2.05 9.04
C VAL A 5 9.49 -1.67 8.05
N LEU A 6 9.34 -2.06 6.81
CA LEU A 6 10.28 -1.76 5.72
C LEU A 6 9.86 -0.48 5.01
N GLY A 7 10.58 0.62 5.29
CA GLY A 7 10.25 1.98 4.89
C GLY A 7 9.58 2.77 6.02
N GLY A 8 10.26 3.80 6.53
CA GLY A 8 9.80 4.69 7.60
C GLY A 8 9.26 6.04 7.08
N GLY A 9 8.87 6.11 5.82
CA GLY A 9 8.38 7.31 5.14
C GLY A 9 7.07 7.87 5.69
N LEU A 10 6.31 8.58 4.83
CA LEU A 10 5.07 9.26 5.22
C LEU A 10 4.03 8.30 5.80
N VAL A 11 3.85 7.13 5.18
CA VAL A 11 2.87 6.13 5.61
C VAL A 11 3.48 5.14 6.60
N GLY A 12 4.62 4.51 6.26
CA GLY A 12 5.26 3.51 7.12
C GLY A 12 5.63 4.03 8.50
N GLY A 13 6.06 5.30 8.60
CA GLY A 13 6.33 5.94 9.89
C GLY A 13 5.07 6.15 10.76
N VAL A 14 3.90 6.34 10.15
CA VAL A 14 2.62 6.42 10.86
C VAL A 14 2.20 5.02 11.33
N ILE A 15 2.28 4.03 10.45
CA ILE A 15 2.00 2.63 10.80
C ILE A 15 2.88 2.17 11.97
N ALA A 16 4.19 2.47 11.93
CA ALA A 16 5.10 2.10 13.00
C ALA A 16 4.72 2.70 14.36
N ARG A 17 4.31 3.99 14.38
CA ARG A 17 3.85 4.65 15.60
C ARG A 17 2.55 4.05 16.13
N ASP A 18 1.62 3.73 15.24
CA ASP A 18 0.35 3.13 15.64
C ASP A 18 0.54 1.73 16.22
N LEU A 19 1.36 0.90 15.58
CA LEU A 19 1.70 -0.43 16.09
C LEU A 19 2.44 -0.38 17.44
N ALA A 20 3.30 0.61 17.65
CA ALA A 20 4.05 0.74 18.90
C ALA A 20 3.24 1.33 20.06
N ARG A 21 2.09 1.97 19.80
CA ARG A 21 1.34 2.79 20.75
C ARG A 21 0.88 2.02 21.99
N ASP A 22 0.40 0.82 21.82
CA ASP A 22 -0.23 0.04 22.89
C ASP A 22 0.75 -0.96 23.54
N GLY A 23 2.01 -1.00 23.08
CA GLY A 23 3.05 -1.87 23.63
C GLY A 23 2.90 -3.36 23.32
N GLU A 24 1.93 -3.74 22.47
CA GLU A 24 1.74 -5.12 22.05
C GLU A 24 2.81 -5.60 21.07
N PHE A 25 3.40 -4.66 20.32
CA PHE A 25 4.40 -4.93 19.30
C PHE A 25 5.75 -4.27 19.64
N GLU A 26 6.82 -5.03 19.46
CA GLU A 26 8.19 -4.50 19.38
C GLU A 26 8.47 -4.16 17.91
N VAL A 27 8.47 -2.86 17.59
CA VAL A 27 8.54 -2.39 16.20
C VAL A 27 9.97 -2.01 15.83
N THR A 28 10.48 -2.61 14.76
CA THR A 28 11.73 -2.17 14.11
C THR A 28 11.38 -1.47 12.81
N VAL A 29 11.91 -0.27 12.58
CA VAL A 29 11.74 0.45 11.31
C VAL A 29 13.07 0.49 10.57
N ALA A 30 13.10 -0.07 9.38
CA ALA A 30 14.24 -0.05 8.49
C ALA A 30 14.06 0.99 7.39
N ASP A 31 15.01 1.91 7.25
CA ASP A 31 15.02 2.94 6.22
C ASP A 31 16.45 3.37 5.89
N VAL A 32 16.68 3.84 4.67
CA VAL A 32 17.98 4.39 4.24
C VAL A 32 18.17 5.83 4.73
N SER A 33 17.10 6.55 5.00
CA SER A 33 17.12 7.97 5.37
C SER A 33 17.38 8.16 6.85
N GLU A 34 18.55 8.66 7.21
CA GLU A 34 18.89 9.03 8.58
C GLU A 34 17.90 10.04 9.17
N ALA A 35 17.44 11.01 8.38
CA ALA A 35 16.46 11.99 8.82
C ALA A 35 15.10 11.36 9.17
N THR A 36 14.68 10.35 8.43
CA THR A 36 13.48 9.55 8.72
C THR A 36 13.66 8.79 10.02
N LEU A 37 14.77 8.09 10.18
CA LEU A 37 15.08 7.30 11.37
C LEU A 37 15.20 8.18 12.63
N ALA A 38 15.80 9.35 12.51
CA ALA A 38 15.92 10.30 13.63
C ALA A 38 14.55 10.77 14.16
N ARG A 39 13.55 10.95 13.27
CA ARG A 39 12.17 11.31 13.67
C ARG A 39 11.45 10.19 14.42
N LEU A 40 11.89 8.95 14.26
CA LEU A 40 11.31 7.76 14.88
C LEU A 40 12.06 7.31 16.12
N GLY A 41 13.35 7.65 16.24
CA GLY A 41 14.24 7.21 17.31
C GLY A 41 13.90 7.69 18.73
N GLY A 42 12.96 8.66 18.85
CA GLY A 42 12.44 9.12 20.17
C GLY A 42 11.11 8.51 20.56
N VAL A 43 10.54 7.64 19.72
CA VAL A 43 9.23 7.03 19.96
C VAL A 43 9.39 5.73 20.73
N ALA A 44 8.74 5.62 21.88
CA ALA A 44 8.76 4.40 22.69
C ALA A 44 8.24 3.20 21.89
N GLY A 45 8.89 2.05 22.00
CA GLY A 45 8.50 0.82 21.29
C GLY A 45 9.02 0.74 19.86
N ILE A 46 9.70 1.78 19.33
CA ILE A 46 10.28 1.78 17.97
C ILE A 46 11.80 1.72 18.06
N THR A 47 12.38 0.77 17.32
CA THR A 47 13.83 0.66 17.09
C THR A 47 14.15 1.03 15.64
N PRO A 48 14.75 2.19 15.35
CA PRO A 48 15.17 2.57 14.02
C PRO A 48 16.45 1.82 13.60
N VAL A 49 16.50 1.33 12.36
CA VAL A 49 17.63 0.59 11.80
C VAL A 49 17.99 1.16 10.43
N PRO A 50 19.21 1.69 10.25
CA PRO A 50 19.69 2.10 8.93
C PRO A 50 19.84 0.88 8.01
N ALA A 51 19.15 0.89 6.89
CA ALA A 51 19.17 -0.23 5.95
C ALA A 51 18.84 0.22 4.53
N ASP A 52 19.66 -0.19 3.58
CA ASP A 52 19.34 -0.08 2.16
C ASP A 52 18.47 -1.25 1.74
N LEU A 53 17.18 -0.97 1.53
CA LEU A 53 16.18 -1.95 1.15
C LEU A 53 16.17 -2.24 -0.37
N SER A 54 17.08 -1.66 -1.15
CA SER A 54 17.33 -2.07 -2.53
C SER A 54 18.20 -3.34 -2.60
N ASP A 55 18.91 -3.67 -1.50
CA ASP A 55 19.73 -4.88 -1.39
C ASP A 55 18.94 -6.03 -0.74
N ALA A 56 18.75 -7.11 -1.51
CA ALA A 56 18.05 -8.31 -1.09
C ALA A 56 18.65 -8.98 0.17
N ALA A 57 19.98 -8.97 0.32
CA ALA A 57 20.64 -9.55 1.49
C ALA A 57 20.34 -8.71 2.75
N THR A 58 20.25 -7.41 2.59
CA THR A 58 19.86 -6.49 3.67
C THR A 58 18.42 -6.72 4.10
N ILE A 59 17.48 -6.86 3.15
CA ILE A 59 16.08 -7.20 3.47
C ILE A 59 16.04 -8.48 4.30
N ARG A 60 16.64 -9.57 3.81
CA ARG A 60 16.64 -10.87 4.53
C ARG A 60 17.26 -10.77 5.92
N ARG A 61 18.33 -10.01 6.08
CA ARG A 61 18.97 -9.78 7.39
C ARG A 61 18.06 -9.02 8.35
N VAL A 62 17.39 -7.98 7.88
CA VAL A 62 16.46 -7.18 8.69
C VAL A 62 15.30 -8.04 9.16
N VAL A 63 14.64 -8.77 8.26
CA VAL A 63 13.42 -9.51 8.60
C VAL A 63 13.67 -10.81 9.39
N ALA A 64 14.89 -11.33 9.39
CA ALA A 64 15.22 -12.64 9.96
C ALA A 64 14.73 -12.87 11.40
N ARG A 65 14.77 -11.82 12.24
CA ARG A 65 14.44 -11.89 13.67
C ARG A 65 13.04 -11.40 14.02
N HIS A 66 12.19 -11.17 13.02
CA HIS A 66 10.85 -10.65 13.20
C HIS A 66 9.79 -11.71 12.89
N ASP A 67 8.65 -11.58 13.52
CA ASP A 67 7.51 -12.49 13.41
C ASP A 67 6.60 -12.10 12.25
N LEU A 68 6.50 -10.80 11.96
CA LEU A 68 5.68 -10.20 10.92
C LEU A 68 6.45 -9.06 10.25
N VAL A 69 6.21 -8.87 8.96
CA VAL A 69 6.77 -7.76 8.19
C VAL A 69 5.65 -6.88 7.66
N VAL A 70 5.86 -5.57 7.70
CA VAL A 70 5.03 -4.58 7.01
C VAL A 70 5.86 -3.98 5.88
N GLY A 71 5.44 -4.18 4.64
CA GLY A 71 6.04 -3.56 3.45
C GLY A 71 5.46 -2.17 3.24
N ALA A 72 6.31 -1.14 3.28
CA ALA A 72 5.93 0.26 3.08
C ALA A 72 6.99 1.03 2.28
N VAL A 73 7.67 0.33 1.38
CA VAL A 73 8.63 0.90 0.44
C VAL A 73 7.90 1.55 -0.75
N PRO A 74 8.55 2.44 -1.52
CA PRO A 74 8.00 2.96 -2.78
C PRO A 74 7.61 1.86 -3.75
N GLY A 75 6.58 2.10 -4.58
CA GLY A 75 6.00 1.10 -5.47
C GLY A 75 7.01 0.38 -6.36
N HIS A 76 7.98 1.10 -6.93
CA HIS A 76 9.03 0.50 -7.79
C HIS A 76 9.94 -0.53 -7.08
N MET A 77 9.96 -0.54 -5.75
CA MET A 77 10.71 -1.51 -4.94
C MET A 77 9.80 -2.61 -4.37
N GLY A 78 8.49 -2.38 -4.34
CA GLY A 78 7.51 -3.19 -3.61
C GLY A 78 7.57 -4.67 -3.95
N PHE A 79 7.43 -5.01 -5.22
CA PHE A 79 7.40 -6.40 -5.68
C PHE A 79 8.69 -7.18 -5.34
N ALA A 80 9.86 -6.56 -5.57
CA ALA A 80 11.15 -7.19 -5.24
C ALA A 80 11.29 -7.39 -3.72
N THR A 81 10.90 -6.40 -2.92
CA THR A 81 10.89 -6.48 -1.46
C THR A 81 9.94 -7.60 -0.97
N LEU A 82 8.72 -7.64 -1.48
CA LEU A 82 7.71 -8.66 -1.15
C LEU A 82 8.26 -10.08 -1.42
N ARG A 83 8.84 -10.30 -2.60
CA ARG A 83 9.45 -11.59 -2.97
C ARG A 83 10.56 -12.01 -2.00
N GLU A 84 11.43 -11.08 -1.58
CA GLU A 84 12.51 -11.39 -0.65
C GLU A 84 12.00 -11.70 0.75
N VAL A 85 10.93 -11.02 1.21
CA VAL A 85 10.30 -11.29 2.51
C VAL A 85 9.64 -12.66 2.53
N ILE A 86 8.85 -12.99 1.50
CA ILE A 86 8.24 -14.32 1.33
C ILE A 86 9.32 -15.39 1.25
N GLY A 87 10.37 -15.17 0.44
CA GLY A 87 11.51 -16.08 0.30
C GLY A 87 12.26 -16.33 1.61
N ALA A 88 12.27 -15.36 2.52
CA ALA A 88 12.82 -15.47 3.87
C ALA A 88 11.89 -16.22 4.86
N GLY A 89 10.72 -16.69 4.41
CA GLY A 89 9.76 -17.40 5.24
C GLY A 89 9.05 -16.51 6.26
N LYS A 90 8.77 -15.24 5.90
CA LYS A 90 8.13 -14.29 6.81
C LYS A 90 6.74 -13.89 6.33
N PRO A 91 5.73 -13.97 7.22
CA PRO A 91 4.42 -13.37 6.95
C PRO A 91 4.56 -11.87 6.67
N VAL A 92 3.77 -11.35 5.73
CA VAL A 92 3.89 -9.96 5.31
C VAL A 92 2.53 -9.33 5.03
N VAL A 93 2.39 -8.07 5.43
CA VAL A 93 1.32 -7.15 5.03
C VAL A 93 1.96 -6.03 4.23
N ASP A 94 1.58 -5.85 2.98
CA ASP A 94 2.22 -4.91 2.07
C ASP A 94 1.25 -3.84 1.57
N ILE A 95 1.70 -2.57 1.63
CA ILE A 95 0.93 -1.42 1.14
C ILE A 95 1.54 -0.81 -0.13
N SER A 96 2.64 -1.38 -0.63
CA SER A 96 3.36 -0.80 -1.77
C SER A 96 2.55 -0.91 -3.06
N PHE A 97 2.47 0.17 -3.80
CA PHE A 97 1.70 0.23 -5.06
C PHE A 97 2.58 -0.12 -6.26
N PHE A 98 2.97 -1.40 -6.40
CA PHE A 98 3.80 -1.88 -7.51
C PHE A 98 2.95 -2.32 -8.73
N PRO A 99 3.51 -2.27 -9.97
CA PRO A 99 2.77 -2.59 -11.19
C PRO A 99 2.58 -4.10 -11.45
N GLU A 100 3.42 -4.94 -10.86
CA GLU A 100 3.41 -6.38 -11.08
C GLU A 100 2.17 -7.04 -10.47
N ASP A 101 1.82 -8.22 -10.97
CA ASP A 101 0.79 -9.08 -10.38
C ASP A 101 1.38 -9.82 -9.16
N ALA A 102 0.89 -9.50 -7.97
CA ALA A 102 1.35 -10.14 -6.74
C ALA A 102 1.04 -11.64 -6.69
N LEU A 103 -0.01 -12.11 -7.39
CA LEU A 103 -0.42 -13.51 -7.37
C LEU A 103 0.61 -14.46 -8.00
N VAL A 104 1.55 -13.95 -8.80
CA VAL A 104 2.67 -14.76 -9.30
C VAL A 104 3.59 -15.27 -8.17
N LEU A 105 3.51 -14.68 -6.97
CA LEU A 105 4.24 -15.13 -5.79
C LEU A 105 3.48 -16.17 -4.94
N ASP A 106 2.26 -16.56 -5.32
CA ASP A 106 1.44 -17.53 -4.56
C ASP A 106 2.16 -18.88 -4.38
N ALA A 107 2.78 -19.39 -5.43
CA ALA A 107 3.53 -20.66 -5.36
C ALA A 107 4.69 -20.57 -4.36
N LEU A 108 5.41 -19.45 -4.33
CA LEU A 108 6.50 -19.23 -3.38
C LEU A 108 5.97 -19.09 -1.94
N ALA A 109 4.87 -18.37 -1.73
CA ALA A 109 4.25 -18.22 -0.42
C ALA A 109 3.78 -19.58 0.14
N ARG A 110 3.18 -20.42 -0.70
CA ARG A 110 2.81 -21.80 -0.33
C ARG A 110 4.02 -22.67 -0.01
N GLU A 111 5.08 -22.59 -0.82
CA GLU A 111 6.34 -23.33 -0.56
C GLU A 111 6.94 -22.93 0.79
N ARG A 112 6.88 -21.66 1.15
CA ARG A 112 7.40 -21.10 2.40
C ARG A 112 6.44 -21.19 3.57
N GLU A 113 5.22 -21.67 3.35
CA GLU A 113 4.15 -21.77 4.36
C GLU A 113 3.86 -20.43 5.06
N VAL A 114 3.88 -19.32 4.31
CA VAL A 114 3.62 -17.97 4.83
C VAL A 114 2.39 -17.34 4.21
N CYS A 115 1.73 -16.49 4.98
CA CYS A 115 0.66 -15.62 4.50
C CYS A 115 1.24 -14.28 4.04
N ALA A 116 0.92 -13.87 2.81
CA ALA A 116 1.22 -12.55 2.28
C ALA A 116 -0.10 -11.86 1.94
N VAL A 117 -0.37 -10.72 2.60
CA VAL A 117 -1.53 -9.89 2.32
C VAL A 117 -1.03 -8.63 1.64
N VAL A 118 -1.45 -8.41 0.41
CA VAL A 118 -1.00 -7.31 -0.44
C VAL A 118 -2.12 -6.31 -0.70
N ASP A 119 -1.77 -5.17 -1.29
CA ASP A 119 -2.74 -4.12 -1.58
C ASP A 119 -3.51 -3.64 -0.32
N CYS A 120 -2.79 -3.46 0.80
CA CYS A 120 -3.37 -3.05 2.08
C CYS A 120 -3.39 -1.52 2.26
N GLY A 121 -3.60 -0.76 1.19
CA GLY A 121 -3.74 0.69 1.19
C GLY A 121 -5.18 1.18 1.39
N VAL A 122 -5.49 2.33 0.81
CA VAL A 122 -6.86 2.88 0.77
C VAL A 122 -7.63 2.28 -0.40
N ALA A 123 -7.08 2.40 -1.61
CA ALA A 123 -7.56 1.75 -2.83
C ALA A 123 -6.35 1.52 -3.77
N PRO A 124 -5.92 0.28 -3.88
CA PRO A 124 -6.49 -0.94 -3.29
C PRO A 124 -6.25 -1.06 -1.77
N GLY A 125 -7.19 -1.69 -1.07
CA GLY A 125 -7.09 -2.01 0.35
C GLY A 125 -8.39 -1.84 1.13
N CYS A 126 -8.70 -0.68 1.69
CA CYS A 126 -9.95 -0.44 2.39
C CYS A 126 -11.17 -0.70 1.50
N SER A 127 -11.09 -0.34 0.22
CA SER A 127 -12.12 -0.65 -0.78
C SER A 127 -12.38 -2.16 -0.89
N ASN A 128 -11.32 -2.97 -0.92
CA ASN A 128 -11.39 -4.42 -1.00
C ASN A 128 -12.04 -5.04 0.25
N LEU A 129 -11.65 -4.56 1.43
CA LEU A 129 -12.22 -5.01 2.71
C LEU A 129 -13.72 -4.70 2.80
N ILE A 130 -14.12 -3.49 2.38
CA ILE A 130 -15.51 -3.06 2.38
C ILE A 130 -16.33 -3.93 1.40
N LEU A 131 -15.85 -4.12 0.18
CA LEU A 131 -16.53 -4.96 -0.80
C LEU A 131 -16.67 -6.40 -0.32
N GLY A 132 -15.60 -7.02 0.17
CA GLY A 132 -15.65 -8.39 0.69
C GLY A 132 -16.60 -8.53 1.88
N ARG A 133 -16.69 -7.52 2.73
CA ARG A 133 -17.69 -7.49 3.81
C ARG A 133 -19.11 -7.42 3.26
N MET A 134 -19.37 -6.54 2.29
CA MET A 134 -20.70 -6.41 1.68
C MET A 134 -21.13 -7.70 0.99
N GLU A 135 -20.25 -8.35 0.23
CA GLU A 135 -20.56 -9.63 -0.42
C GLU A 135 -20.85 -10.76 0.58
N SER A 136 -20.24 -10.73 1.77
CA SER A 136 -20.49 -11.74 2.81
C SER A 136 -21.84 -11.57 3.51
N GLU A 137 -22.45 -10.41 3.44
CA GLU A 137 -23.68 -10.06 4.18
C GLU A 137 -24.90 -9.80 3.28
N LEU A 138 -24.66 -9.47 2.02
CA LEU A 138 -25.69 -9.08 1.06
C LEU A 138 -25.79 -10.06 -0.10
N GLU A 139 -26.76 -9.84 -0.98
CA GLU A 139 -26.83 -10.48 -2.31
C GLU A 139 -25.58 -10.11 -3.13
N PRO A 140 -25.25 -10.88 -4.19
CA PRO A 140 -24.11 -10.59 -5.02
C PRO A 140 -24.06 -9.13 -5.47
N VAL A 141 -22.90 -8.49 -5.34
CA VAL A 141 -22.72 -7.10 -5.72
C VAL A 141 -22.61 -7.01 -7.24
N GLU A 142 -23.59 -6.39 -7.88
CA GLU A 142 -23.61 -6.21 -9.33
C GLU A 142 -22.71 -5.06 -9.81
N ARG A 143 -22.56 -4.03 -8.95
CA ARG A 143 -21.74 -2.84 -9.26
C ARG A 143 -21.08 -2.31 -8.02
N PHE A 144 -19.78 -2.09 -8.11
CA PHE A 144 -18.96 -1.43 -7.10
C PHE A 144 -18.17 -0.28 -7.75
N VAL A 145 -18.20 0.90 -7.13
CA VAL A 145 -17.42 2.05 -7.53
C VAL A 145 -16.77 2.64 -6.28
N CYS A 146 -15.48 2.90 -6.32
CA CYS A 146 -14.75 3.53 -5.24
C CYS A 146 -14.06 4.81 -5.75
N TYR A 147 -14.52 5.95 -5.28
CA TYR A 147 -13.87 7.24 -5.57
C TYR A 147 -12.84 7.54 -4.49
N VAL A 148 -11.62 7.82 -4.92
CA VAL A 148 -10.50 8.17 -4.05
C VAL A 148 -9.86 9.45 -4.54
N GLY A 149 -9.52 10.35 -3.62
CA GLY A 149 -8.90 11.63 -3.99
C GLY A 149 -7.98 12.16 -2.88
N GLY A 150 -6.95 12.88 -3.28
CA GLY A 150 -6.02 13.60 -2.38
C GLY A 150 -6.34 15.10 -2.35
N LEU A 151 -7.45 15.49 -1.72
CA LEU A 151 -7.90 16.88 -1.72
C LEU A 151 -7.40 17.62 -0.46
N PRO A 152 -6.67 18.75 -0.61
CA PRO A 152 -6.33 19.61 0.52
C PRO A 152 -7.58 20.34 1.03
N VAL A 153 -7.62 20.65 2.34
CA VAL A 153 -8.67 21.48 2.93
C VAL A 153 -8.73 22.86 2.26
N GLU A 154 -7.55 23.45 2.03
CA GLU A 154 -7.41 24.68 1.27
C GLU A 154 -6.94 24.33 -0.15
N ARG A 155 -7.80 24.57 -1.14
CA ARG A 155 -7.46 24.36 -2.54
C ARG A 155 -6.66 25.54 -3.07
N THR A 156 -5.44 25.27 -3.54
CA THR A 156 -4.56 26.28 -4.13
C THR A 156 -4.36 25.97 -5.60
N TRP A 157 -4.90 26.86 -6.44
CA TRP A 157 -4.69 26.78 -7.88
C TRP A 157 -3.17 26.86 -8.20
N PRO A 158 -2.63 26.09 -9.18
CA PRO A 158 -3.36 25.26 -10.16
C PRO A 158 -3.54 23.80 -9.76
N TRP A 159 -2.92 23.34 -8.69
CA TRP A 159 -2.82 21.89 -8.43
C TRP A 159 -4.03 21.32 -7.70
N GLU A 160 -4.58 22.05 -6.76
CA GLU A 160 -5.74 21.64 -5.93
C GLU A 160 -5.69 20.18 -5.43
N TYR A 161 -4.49 19.63 -5.33
CA TYR A 161 -4.20 18.25 -4.95
C TYR A 161 -3.06 18.20 -3.93
N LYS A 162 -3.12 17.30 -2.98
CA LYS A 162 -2.05 17.09 -2.01
C LYS A 162 -1.88 15.61 -1.74
N ALA A 163 -0.78 15.04 -2.23
CA ALA A 163 -0.45 13.64 -1.97
C ALA A 163 -0.08 13.41 -0.49
N PRO A 164 -0.78 12.53 0.23
CA PRO A 164 -0.39 12.11 1.57
C PRO A 164 0.66 10.97 1.55
N PHE A 165 1.05 10.49 0.39
CA PHE A 165 1.97 9.37 0.16
C PHE A 165 3.08 9.76 -0.85
N SER A 166 3.82 8.77 -1.36
CA SER A 166 4.94 8.99 -2.28
C SER A 166 4.52 9.76 -3.54
N PRO A 167 5.13 10.93 -3.84
CA PRO A 167 4.84 11.66 -5.08
C PRO A 167 5.12 10.87 -6.36
N ALA A 168 6.07 9.93 -6.33
CA ALA A 168 6.33 9.05 -7.46
C ALA A 168 5.14 8.11 -7.72
N ASP A 169 4.57 7.54 -6.65
CA ASP A 169 3.40 6.66 -6.75
C ASP A 169 2.14 7.42 -7.18
N VAL A 170 2.04 8.73 -6.86
CA VAL A 170 0.99 9.59 -7.42
C VAL A 170 1.08 9.67 -8.95
N ILE A 171 2.28 9.83 -9.49
CA ILE A 171 2.48 9.88 -10.95
C ILE A 171 2.07 8.55 -11.61
N GLU A 172 2.30 7.44 -10.92
CA GLU A 172 1.85 6.12 -11.40
C GLU A 172 0.33 6.04 -11.58
N GLU A 173 -0.46 6.71 -10.73
CA GLU A 173 -1.92 6.80 -10.88
C GLU A 173 -2.34 7.42 -12.21
N TYR A 174 -1.55 8.36 -12.74
CA TYR A 174 -1.84 9.08 -13.98
C TYR A 174 -1.23 8.43 -15.23
N THR A 175 -0.39 7.43 -15.08
CA THR A 175 0.36 6.82 -16.20
C THR A 175 0.14 5.33 -16.35
N ARG A 176 -0.16 4.63 -15.26
CA ARG A 176 -0.38 3.17 -15.26
C ARG A 176 -1.75 2.84 -15.84
N PRO A 177 -1.85 1.85 -16.77
CA PRO A 177 -3.14 1.35 -17.23
C PRO A 177 -4.01 0.87 -16.06
N ALA A 178 -5.29 1.23 -16.11
CA ALA A 178 -6.28 0.84 -15.10
C ALA A 178 -6.81 -0.57 -15.38
N ARG A 179 -6.76 -1.45 -14.38
CA ARG A 179 -7.33 -2.81 -14.41
C ARG A 179 -8.57 -2.86 -13.54
N TYR A 180 -9.68 -3.33 -14.09
CA TYR A 180 -10.93 -3.52 -13.37
C TYR A 180 -11.81 -4.57 -14.06
N VAL A 181 -12.93 -4.94 -13.44
CA VAL A 181 -13.89 -5.89 -14.01
C VAL A 181 -15.05 -5.13 -14.65
N ALA A 182 -15.35 -5.43 -15.91
CA ALA A 182 -16.53 -4.94 -16.60
C ALA A 182 -17.26 -6.13 -17.25
N ASN A 183 -18.58 -6.22 -17.03
CA ASN A 183 -19.42 -7.30 -17.52
C ASN A 183 -18.87 -8.71 -17.21
N GLY A 184 -18.33 -8.90 -16.00
CA GLY A 184 -17.78 -10.16 -15.54
C GLY A 184 -16.42 -10.55 -16.14
N ALA A 185 -15.73 -9.65 -16.84
CA ALA A 185 -14.43 -9.89 -17.42
C ALA A 185 -13.42 -8.83 -16.99
N LEU A 186 -12.17 -9.26 -16.73
CA LEU A 186 -11.07 -8.34 -16.49
C LEU A 186 -10.77 -7.53 -17.76
N VAL A 187 -10.77 -6.22 -17.62
CA VAL A 187 -10.40 -5.28 -18.69
C VAL A 187 -9.22 -4.42 -18.27
N THR A 188 -8.47 -3.96 -19.24
CA THR A 188 -7.37 -3.01 -19.05
C THR A 188 -7.61 -1.81 -19.95
N MET A 189 -7.70 -0.64 -19.34
CA MET A 189 -7.93 0.63 -20.02
C MET A 189 -6.74 1.57 -19.83
N PRO A 190 -6.52 2.53 -20.73
CA PRO A 190 -5.53 3.58 -20.50
C PRO A 190 -5.79 4.31 -19.18
N ALA A 191 -4.73 4.79 -18.55
CA ALA A 191 -4.88 5.73 -17.44
C ALA A 191 -5.73 6.94 -17.86
N LEU A 192 -6.47 7.51 -16.90
CA LEU A 192 -7.36 8.66 -17.12
C LEU A 192 -8.51 8.39 -18.09
N SER A 193 -8.81 7.13 -18.37
CA SER A 193 -9.93 6.76 -19.26
C SER A 193 -11.29 7.00 -18.59
N GLU A 194 -12.30 7.18 -19.42
CA GLU A 194 -13.70 7.37 -19.04
C GLU A 194 -13.91 8.48 -18.00
N PRO A 195 -13.43 9.72 -18.29
CA PRO A 195 -13.60 10.81 -17.36
C PRO A 195 -15.08 11.16 -17.18
N GLU A 196 -15.51 11.34 -15.92
CA GLU A 196 -16.86 11.73 -15.58
C GLU A 196 -16.86 12.85 -14.53
N LEU A 197 -17.88 13.70 -14.57
CA LEU A 197 -18.09 14.71 -13.54
C LEU A 197 -19.02 14.17 -12.45
N VAL A 198 -18.50 14.20 -11.22
CA VAL A 198 -19.23 13.69 -10.04
C VAL A 198 -19.40 14.80 -9.01
N GLU A 199 -20.62 15.00 -8.54
CA GLU A 199 -20.95 15.96 -7.49
C GLU A 199 -20.77 15.30 -6.11
N PHE A 200 -19.89 15.88 -5.29
CA PHE A 200 -19.70 15.42 -3.90
C PHE A 200 -20.26 16.44 -2.92
N PRO A 201 -21.25 16.09 -2.09
CA PRO A 201 -21.85 16.99 -1.11
C PRO A 201 -20.78 17.60 -0.19
N GLY A 202 -20.74 18.93 -0.08
CA GLY A 202 -19.76 19.66 0.74
C GLY A 202 -18.37 19.81 0.14
N VAL A 203 -18.09 19.17 -1.01
CA VAL A 203 -16.80 19.27 -1.73
C VAL A 203 -16.97 19.99 -3.05
N GLY A 204 -18.06 19.74 -3.78
CA GLY A 204 -18.35 20.27 -5.11
C GLY A 204 -18.14 19.23 -6.21
N THR A 205 -18.20 19.68 -7.45
CA THR A 205 -18.04 18.86 -8.64
C THR A 205 -16.55 18.57 -8.90
N LEU A 206 -16.22 17.29 -9.04
CA LEU A 206 -14.87 16.82 -9.36
C LEU A 206 -14.91 15.99 -10.64
N GLU A 207 -13.81 15.97 -11.36
CA GLU A 207 -13.60 15.04 -12.45
C GLU A 207 -12.99 13.74 -11.89
N ALA A 208 -13.69 12.62 -12.11
CA ALA A 208 -13.21 11.28 -11.77
C ALA A 208 -12.79 10.54 -13.05
N PHE A 209 -11.82 9.65 -12.95
CA PHE A 209 -11.30 8.83 -14.04
C PHE A 209 -10.80 7.49 -13.52
N ASN A 210 -10.63 6.52 -14.41
CA ASN A 210 -10.15 5.20 -14.05
C ASN A 210 -8.67 5.19 -13.68
N THR A 211 -8.35 4.55 -12.55
CA THR A 211 -6.99 4.26 -12.10
C THR A 211 -6.82 2.78 -11.75
N ASP A 212 -5.59 2.33 -11.49
CA ASP A 212 -5.28 0.93 -11.15
C ASP A 212 -5.64 0.55 -9.68
N GLY A 213 -6.42 1.38 -9.00
CA GLY A 213 -6.85 1.17 -7.62
C GLY A 213 -7.80 -0.01 -7.41
N LEU A 214 -8.37 -0.59 -8.48
CA LEU A 214 -9.25 -1.76 -8.44
C LEU A 214 -8.57 -3.08 -8.88
N ARG A 215 -7.26 -3.08 -9.07
CA ARG A 215 -6.49 -4.18 -9.68
C ARG A 215 -6.59 -5.53 -8.97
N SER A 216 -6.98 -5.53 -7.71
CA SER A 216 -7.08 -6.73 -6.86
C SER A 216 -8.51 -7.02 -6.38
N LEU A 217 -9.51 -6.41 -7.02
CA LEU A 217 -10.93 -6.65 -6.76
C LEU A 217 -11.52 -7.66 -7.73
#